data_26b5352649c52d58a7adaf786a83c180
#
_entry.id   26b5352649c52d58a7adaf786a83c180
#
_cell.length_a   1.000
_cell.length_b   1.000
_cell.length_c   1.000
_cell.angle_alpha   90.00
_cell.angle_beta   90.00
_cell.angle_gamma   90.00
#
_symmetry.space_group_name_H-M   'P 1'
#
loop_
_entity.id
_entity.type
_entity.pdbx_description
1 polymer ?
#
loop_
_entity_poly.entity_id
_entity_poly.type
_entity_poly.pdbx_seq_one_letter_code
_entity_poly.pdbx_strand_id
1 'polypeptide(L)'
;MANRINRAIELLRQDQAIYYTGGHSGHVLTYAQGREDSHVWADYINVGMEHGAFDMTGLAEYMRGLVDGGPTRSGHRTPTIVVEAPVNGIDAANVRFNAWQFRQILGRGVHGVLLCQAESADAVRAFVESCRYPHHSAGVDPALPSPIERMNGATREADGGRFGIGTRGRGSESTAAPVWGISPEEYLERCDPWPLNPKGELLLGVKLESPEGVANCDEILAVPGLGFAELGPGDLGLALGYRAVPRDPYPPEMKEARARVFAACRENRVPFLETCSPENIVAKLDERVRVIAGHREETAIIGRAHQKRTMPV
;
A
#
# COMPACT_ATOMS: atom_id res chain seq x y z
N MET A 1 -12.15 11.91 17.42
CA MET A 1 -12.50 10.50 17.22
C MET A 1 -12.12 10.11 15.79
N ALA A 2 -11.59 8.90 15.58
CA ALA A 2 -11.26 8.40 14.27
C ALA A 2 -12.50 8.37 13.35
N ASN A 3 -12.37 8.89 12.14
CA ASN A 3 -13.47 8.91 11.16
C ASN A 3 -13.36 7.74 10.17
N ARG A 4 -12.21 7.06 10.16
CA ARG A 4 -11.91 5.90 9.30
C ARG A 4 -11.29 4.77 10.11
N ILE A 5 -11.26 3.58 9.54
CA ILE A 5 -10.51 2.45 10.09
C ILE A 5 -9.02 2.65 9.82
N ASN A 6 -8.69 3.00 8.58
CA ASN A 6 -7.30 3.20 8.13
C ASN A 6 -6.84 4.63 8.40
N ARG A 7 -5.98 4.80 9.41
CA ARG A 7 -5.41 6.08 9.82
C ARG A 7 -4.60 6.75 8.70
N ALA A 8 -3.85 5.98 7.94
CA ALA A 8 -3.05 6.52 6.84
C ALA A 8 -3.93 7.15 5.76
N ILE A 9 -5.05 6.51 5.40
CA ILE A 9 -6.03 7.06 4.46
C ILE A 9 -6.67 8.33 5.03
N GLU A 10 -7.00 8.35 6.34
CA GLU A 10 -7.59 9.53 6.97
C GLU A 10 -6.67 10.75 6.85
N LEU A 11 -5.38 10.57 7.06
CA LEU A 11 -4.36 11.62 6.94
C LEU A 11 -4.14 12.06 5.49
N LEU A 12 -3.97 11.13 4.56
CA LEU A 12 -3.77 11.43 3.14
C LEU A 12 -4.95 12.21 2.55
N ARG A 13 -6.19 11.92 2.97
CA ARG A 13 -7.38 12.70 2.57
C ARG A 13 -7.37 14.15 3.06
N GLN A 14 -6.62 14.43 4.11
CA GLN A 14 -6.42 15.78 4.67
C GLN A 14 -5.18 16.46 4.09
N ASP A 15 -4.58 15.90 3.02
CA ASP A 15 -3.28 16.33 2.45
C ASP A 15 -2.14 16.31 3.49
N GLN A 16 -2.25 15.48 4.53
CA GLN A 16 -1.21 15.28 5.54
C GLN A 16 -0.28 14.16 5.12
N ALA A 17 1.02 14.37 5.28
CA ALA A 17 1.99 13.31 5.07
C ALA A 17 1.85 12.23 6.14
N ILE A 18 2.08 10.98 5.75
CA ILE A 18 2.15 9.83 6.65
C ILE A 18 3.59 9.38 6.81
N TYR A 19 3.93 8.94 8.00
CA TYR A 19 5.29 8.51 8.37
C TYR A 19 5.25 7.05 8.76
N TYR A 20 6.20 6.25 8.26
CA TYR A 20 6.25 4.86 8.64
C TYR A 20 7.52 4.45 9.38
N THR A 21 7.40 3.37 10.12
CA THR A 21 8.49 2.57 10.69
C THR A 21 8.37 1.12 10.19
N GLY A 22 9.30 0.27 10.55
CA GLY A 22 9.41 -1.09 10.03
C GLY A 22 10.48 -1.19 8.95
N GLY A 23 10.49 -2.24 8.18
CA GLY A 23 11.56 -2.47 7.22
C GLY A 23 11.19 -3.37 6.05
N HIS A 24 11.93 -3.23 4.96
CA HIS A 24 11.80 -4.05 3.76
C HIS A 24 12.23 -5.50 3.98
N SER A 25 13.19 -5.74 4.90
CA SER A 25 13.75 -7.07 5.17
C SER A 25 13.02 -7.84 6.27
N GLY A 26 11.86 -7.39 6.69
CA GLY A 26 11.04 -8.03 7.70
C GLY A 26 10.70 -7.14 8.89
N HIS A 27 9.93 -7.72 9.79
CA HIS A 27 9.53 -7.14 11.07
C HIS A 27 9.41 -8.28 12.10
N VAL A 28 9.52 -7.97 13.38
CA VAL A 28 9.33 -8.96 14.44
C VAL A 28 7.83 -9.24 14.59
N LEU A 29 7.37 -10.33 14.01
CA LEU A 29 5.95 -10.68 13.95
C LEU A 29 5.57 -11.58 15.15
N THR A 30 5.53 -11.01 16.35
CA THR A 30 5.07 -11.69 17.56
C THR A 30 3.93 -10.92 18.22
N TYR A 31 3.13 -11.59 19.01
CA TYR A 31 2.08 -10.96 19.83
C TYR A 31 2.67 -9.87 20.76
N ALA A 32 3.80 -10.14 21.39
CA ALA A 32 4.45 -9.19 22.30
C ALA A 32 4.88 -7.92 21.56
N GLN A 33 5.50 -8.06 20.38
CA GLN A 33 5.89 -6.91 19.56
C GLN A 33 4.68 -6.12 19.09
N GLY A 34 3.58 -6.78 18.69
CA GLY A 34 2.34 -6.10 18.32
C GLY A 34 1.78 -5.25 19.46
N ARG A 35 1.81 -5.73 20.69
CA ARG A 35 1.39 -4.93 21.86
C ARG A 35 2.29 -3.72 22.09
N GLU A 36 3.58 -3.85 21.90
CA GLU A 36 4.52 -2.74 22.00
C GLU A 36 4.27 -1.70 20.90
N ASP A 37 4.11 -2.14 19.67
CA ASP A 37 3.95 -1.28 18.50
C ASP A 37 2.57 -0.61 18.41
N SER A 38 1.57 -1.00 19.22
CA SER A 38 0.23 -0.40 19.22
C SER A 38 0.25 1.12 19.45
N HIS A 39 1.27 1.62 20.14
CA HIS A 39 1.48 3.03 20.47
C HIS A 39 2.71 3.65 19.78
N VAL A 40 3.17 3.04 18.68
CA VAL A 40 4.32 3.54 17.93
C VAL A 40 4.08 4.97 17.42
N TRP A 41 5.17 5.74 17.34
CA TRP A 41 5.15 7.12 16.84
C TRP A 41 4.74 7.25 15.36
N ALA A 42 4.85 6.18 14.58
CA ALA A 42 4.58 6.17 13.15
C ALA A 42 3.08 6.11 12.83
N ASP A 43 2.69 6.62 11.67
CA ASP A 43 1.31 6.57 11.19
C ASP A 43 0.96 5.20 10.63
N TYR A 44 1.96 4.52 10.03
CA TYR A 44 1.83 3.12 9.66
C TYR A 44 3.12 2.34 9.89
N ILE A 45 2.98 1.03 9.95
CA ILE A 45 4.09 0.09 10.08
C ILE A 45 4.19 -0.68 8.77
N ASN A 46 5.39 -0.67 8.19
CA ASN A 46 5.72 -1.42 7.00
C ASN A 46 6.25 -2.80 7.39
N VAL A 47 5.64 -3.85 6.88
CA VAL A 47 6.05 -5.24 7.10
C VAL A 47 6.59 -5.81 5.80
N GLY A 48 7.90 -5.84 5.65
CA GLY A 48 8.57 -6.36 4.46
C GLY A 48 8.53 -7.88 4.42
N MET A 49 7.79 -8.44 3.48
CA MET A 49 7.80 -9.88 3.16
C MET A 49 8.42 -10.15 1.78
N GLU A 50 8.81 -9.11 1.05
CA GLU A 50 9.55 -9.22 -0.20
C GLU A 50 10.94 -9.84 0.06
N HIS A 51 11.66 -9.30 1.03
CA HIS A 51 13.00 -9.78 1.44
C HIS A 51 12.99 -10.45 2.82
N GLY A 52 11.88 -10.40 3.52
CA GLY A 52 11.67 -11.05 4.82
C GLY A 52 10.91 -12.37 4.70
N ALA A 53 10.68 -13.01 5.82
CA ALA A 53 9.92 -14.27 5.85
C ALA A 53 8.43 -14.01 5.53
N PHE A 54 7.84 -14.86 4.69
CA PHE A 54 6.40 -14.92 4.48
C PHE A 54 5.73 -15.67 5.65
N ASP A 55 5.64 -15.00 6.80
CA ASP A 55 5.13 -15.57 8.06
C ASP A 55 3.69 -15.13 8.36
N MET A 56 2.74 -15.88 7.85
CA MET A 56 1.31 -15.59 8.06
C MET A 56 0.84 -15.92 9.49
N THR A 57 1.50 -16.82 10.20
CA THR A 57 1.18 -17.14 11.60
C THR A 57 1.66 -16.01 12.51
N GLY A 58 2.91 -15.60 12.35
CA GLY A 58 3.46 -14.46 13.06
C GLY A 58 2.67 -13.18 12.79
N LEU A 59 2.30 -12.92 11.54
CA LEU A 59 1.47 -11.75 11.20
C LEU A 59 0.12 -11.77 11.93
N ALA A 60 -0.54 -12.92 12.05
CA ALA A 60 -1.80 -13.04 12.79
C ALA A 60 -1.61 -12.71 14.29
N GLU A 61 -0.55 -13.24 14.91
CA GLU A 61 -0.21 -12.97 16.31
C GLU A 61 0.15 -11.50 16.52
N TYR A 62 0.91 -10.91 15.61
CA TYR A 62 1.26 -9.50 15.63
C TYR A 62 0.02 -8.59 15.55
N MET A 63 -0.89 -8.84 14.60
CA MET A 63 -2.15 -8.09 14.48
C MET A 63 -3.03 -8.21 15.71
N ARG A 64 -3.09 -9.40 16.33
CA ARG A 64 -3.77 -9.60 17.62
C ARG A 64 -3.11 -8.78 18.73
N GLY A 65 -1.79 -8.76 18.78
CA GLY A 65 -1.04 -7.95 19.74
C GLY A 65 -1.32 -6.46 19.60
N LEU A 66 -1.37 -5.94 18.37
CA LEU A 66 -1.76 -4.53 18.10
C LEU A 66 -3.16 -4.20 18.66
N VAL A 67 -4.13 -5.08 18.43
CA VAL A 67 -5.50 -4.89 18.95
C VAL A 67 -5.53 -4.89 20.48
N ASP A 68 -4.86 -5.85 21.11
CA ASP A 68 -4.85 -6.01 22.57
C ASP A 68 -3.96 -4.97 23.28
N GLY A 69 -3.06 -4.31 22.55
CA GLY A 69 -2.29 -3.16 23.04
C GLY A 69 -3.14 -1.90 23.20
N GLY A 70 -4.29 -1.88 22.56
CA GLY A 70 -5.28 -0.82 22.66
C GLY A 70 -5.18 0.24 21.56
N PRO A 71 -6.14 1.16 21.52
CA PRO A 71 -6.24 2.12 20.44
C PRO A 71 -5.10 3.14 20.45
N THR A 72 -4.74 3.63 19.28
CA THR A 72 -3.81 4.75 19.12
C THR A 72 -4.36 6.02 19.77
N ARG A 73 -3.52 7.00 20.04
CA ARG A 73 -3.95 8.30 20.62
C ARG A 73 -4.95 9.03 19.72
N SER A 74 -4.95 8.79 18.41
CA SER A 74 -5.94 9.34 17.48
C SER A 74 -7.29 8.59 17.52
N GLY A 75 -7.41 7.53 18.31
CA GLY A 75 -8.62 6.75 18.47
C GLY A 75 -8.85 5.68 17.40
N HIS A 76 -7.86 5.42 16.52
CA HIS A 76 -7.90 4.26 15.62
C HIS A 76 -7.61 2.99 16.42
N ARG A 77 -8.24 1.90 16.04
CA ARG A 77 -8.12 0.61 16.75
C ARG A 77 -6.69 0.08 16.80
N THR A 78 -5.93 0.28 15.72
CA THR A 78 -4.50 -0.04 15.59
C THR A 78 -3.81 1.01 14.73
N PRO A 79 -2.47 1.08 14.72
CA PRO A 79 -1.74 1.70 13.62
C PRO A 79 -2.12 1.06 12.29
N THR A 80 -1.97 1.77 11.19
CA THR A 80 -2.10 1.17 9.85
C THR A 80 -0.97 0.19 9.60
N ILE A 81 -1.28 -1.00 9.08
CA ILE A 81 -0.27 -1.99 8.69
C ILE A 81 -0.31 -2.15 7.17
N VAL A 82 0.85 -1.98 6.54
CA VAL A 82 1.06 -2.23 5.10
C VAL A 82 2.09 -3.35 4.97
N VAL A 83 1.79 -4.34 4.13
CA VAL A 83 2.70 -5.46 3.86
C VAL A 83 3.29 -5.32 2.47
N GLU A 84 4.60 -5.34 2.36
CA GLU A 84 5.29 -5.53 1.08
C GLU A 84 5.19 -7.00 0.70
N ALA A 85 4.41 -7.28 -0.33
CA ALA A 85 4.14 -8.65 -0.74
C ALA A 85 5.31 -9.21 -1.57
N PRO A 86 5.66 -10.49 -1.39
CA PRO A 86 6.72 -11.14 -2.19
C PRO A 86 6.21 -11.53 -3.58
N VAL A 87 5.55 -10.58 -4.26
CA VAL A 87 4.97 -10.75 -5.60
C VAL A 87 5.52 -9.66 -6.50
N ASN A 88 6.22 -10.07 -7.56
CA ASN A 88 6.73 -9.14 -8.55
C ASN A 88 5.63 -8.73 -9.52
N GLY A 89 5.42 -7.44 -9.66
CA GLY A 89 4.42 -6.83 -10.55
C GLY A 89 4.88 -6.71 -12.00
N ILE A 90 5.63 -7.71 -12.53
CA ILE A 90 6.21 -7.66 -13.88
C ILE A 90 5.14 -7.78 -14.97
N ASP A 91 4.17 -8.69 -14.78
CA ASP A 91 3.06 -8.89 -15.70
C ASP A 91 1.79 -9.38 -14.97
N ALA A 92 0.65 -9.30 -15.66
CA ALA A 92 -0.65 -9.70 -15.11
C ALA A 92 -0.73 -11.20 -14.79
N ALA A 93 -0.06 -12.06 -15.56
CA ALA A 93 -0.10 -13.50 -15.35
C ALA A 93 0.63 -13.87 -14.04
N ASN A 94 1.80 -13.29 -13.80
CA ASN A 94 2.55 -13.46 -12.56
C ASN A 94 1.74 -12.99 -11.35
N VAL A 95 1.12 -11.82 -11.43
CA VAL A 95 0.29 -11.29 -10.34
C VAL A 95 -0.92 -12.19 -10.06
N ARG A 96 -1.64 -12.63 -11.10
CA ARG A 96 -2.80 -13.51 -10.95
C ARG A 96 -2.42 -14.88 -10.38
N PHE A 97 -1.29 -15.44 -10.79
CA PHE A 97 -0.78 -16.71 -10.25
C PHE A 97 -0.48 -16.60 -8.75
N ASN A 98 0.05 -15.46 -8.31
CA ASN A 98 0.41 -15.19 -6.92
C ASN A 98 -0.69 -14.52 -6.10
N ALA A 99 -1.89 -14.29 -6.63
CA ALA A 99 -3.00 -13.60 -5.96
C ALA A 99 -3.43 -14.25 -4.62
N TRP A 100 -3.12 -15.52 -4.41
CA TRP A 100 -3.35 -16.23 -3.16
C TRP A 100 -2.57 -15.60 -1.99
N GLN A 101 -1.41 -15.00 -2.24
CA GLN A 101 -0.60 -14.32 -1.23
C GLN A 101 -1.31 -13.06 -0.72
N PHE A 102 -1.85 -12.22 -1.61
CA PHE A 102 -2.64 -11.06 -1.20
C PHE A 102 -3.84 -11.46 -0.34
N ARG A 103 -4.51 -12.56 -0.70
CA ARG A 103 -5.64 -13.10 0.06
C ARG A 103 -5.21 -13.56 1.46
N GLN A 104 -4.05 -14.22 1.59
CA GLN A 104 -3.50 -14.63 2.88
C GLN A 104 -3.12 -13.40 3.75
N ILE A 105 -2.44 -12.43 3.17
CA ILE A 105 -2.04 -11.18 3.83
C ILE A 105 -3.27 -10.41 4.32
N LEU A 106 -4.21 -10.10 3.43
CA LEU A 106 -5.43 -9.37 3.75
C LEU A 106 -6.33 -10.10 4.75
N GLY A 107 -6.29 -11.44 4.75
CA GLY A 107 -7.00 -12.27 5.70
C GLY A 107 -6.50 -12.13 7.15
N ARG A 108 -5.36 -11.51 7.39
CA ARG A 108 -4.84 -11.18 8.72
C ARG A 108 -5.31 -9.82 9.24
N GLY A 109 -6.11 -9.09 8.45
CA GLY A 109 -6.66 -7.81 8.87
C GLY A 109 -5.72 -6.62 8.68
N VAL A 110 -4.68 -6.75 7.85
CA VAL A 110 -3.81 -5.63 7.48
C VAL A 110 -4.60 -4.57 6.69
N HIS A 111 -4.08 -3.35 6.64
CA HIS A 111 -4.76 -2.18 6.09
C HIS A 111 -4.28 -1.81 4.68
N GLY A 112 -3.24 -2.47 4.19
CA GLY A 112 -2.69 -2.20 2.87
C GLY A 112 -1.70 -3.26 2.41
N VAL A 113 -1.41 -3.22 1.11
CA VAL A 113 -0.42 -4.08 0.45
C VAL A 113 0.38 -3.22 -0.52
N LEU A 114 1.68 -3.42 -0.55
CA LEU A 114 2.59 -2.85 -1.54
C LEU A 114 3.02 -3.95 -2.51
N LEU A 115 2.75 -3.74 -3.80
CA LEU A 115 3.23 -4.59 -4.89
C LEU A 115 4.61 -4.13 -5.32
N CYS A 116 5.60 -5.02 -5.21
CA CYS A 116 6.98 -4.75 -5.58
C CYS A 116 7.21 -4.97 -7.08
N GLN A 117 8.26 -4.38 -7.64
CA GLN A 117 8.66 -4.49 -9.03
C GLN A 117 7.51 -4.34 -10.03
N ALA A 118 6.74 -3.25 -9.90
CA ALA A 118 5.64 -2.96 -10.80
C ALA A 118 6.19 -2.47 -12.16
N GLU A 119 5.98 -3.25 -13.22
CA GLU A 119 6.55 -2.99 -14.56
C GLU A 119 5.50 -2.76 -15.64
N SER A 120 4.23 -3.09 -15.39
CA SER A 120 3.15 -2.88 -16.36
C SER A 120 1.83 -2.47 -15.73
N ALA A 121 1.05 -1.67 -16.45
CA ALA A 121 -0.29 -1.28 -16.02
C ALA A 121 -1.23 -2.48 -15.87
N ASP A 122 -1.06 -3.52 -16.70
CA ASP A 122 -1.86 -4.76 -16.61
C ASP A 122 -1.56 -5.54 -15.33
N ALA A 123 -0.29 -5.60 -14.90
CA ALA A 123 0.08 -6.18 -13.62
C ALA A 123 -0.58 -5.44 -12.46
N VAL A 124 -0.58 -4.11 -12.49
CA VAL A 124 -1.19 -3.28 -11.44
C VAL A 124 -2.71 -3.42 -11.45
N ARG A 125 -3.37 -3.51 -12.62
CA ARG A 125 -4.81 -3.83 -12.69
C ARG A 125 -5.10 -5.19 -12.06
N ALA A 126 -4.33 -6.22 -12.42
CA ALA A 126 -4.49 -7.55 -11.84
C ALA A 126 -4.28 -7.56 -10.32
N PHE A 127 -3.35 -6.75 -9.79
CA PHE A 127 -3.15 -6.57 -8.36
C PHE A 127 -4.37 -5.95 -7.68
N VAL A 128 -4.88 -4.84 -8.20
CA VAL A 128 -6.08 -4.18 -7.68
C VAL A 128 -7.27 -5.15 -7.68
N GLU A 129 -7.52 -5.86 -8.81
CA GLU A 129 -8.58 -6.88 -8.92
C GLU A 129 -8.42 -8.01 -7.90
N SER A 130 -7.18 -8.44 -7.64
CA SER A 130 -6.88 -9.53 -6.70
C SER A 130 -7.12 -9.16 -5.23
N CYS A 131 -7.09 -7.87 -4.90
CA CYS A 131 -7.39 -7.36 -3.57
C CYS A 131 -8.89 -7.10 -3.35
N ARG A 132 -9.71 -7.10 -4.41
CA ARG A 132 -11.12 -6.74 -4.39
C ARG A 132 -12.05 -7.93 -4.36
N TYR A 133 -13.18 -7.79 -3.66
CA TYR A 133 -14.27 -8.77 -3.73
C TYR A 133 -15.10 -8.58 -5.02
N PRO A 134 -15.72 -9.66 -5.56
CA PRO A 134 -16.46 -9.60 -6.83
C PRO A 134 -17.66 -8.63 -6.86
N HIS A 135 -18.19 -8.23 -5.72
CA HIS A 135 -19.33 -7.31 -5.64
C HIS A 135 -18.94 -5.83 -5.71
N HIS A 136 -17.66 -5.50 -5.58
CA HIS A 136 -17.19 -4.12 -5.70
C HIS A 136 -17.23 -3.68 -7.16
N SER A 137 -18.04 -2.67 -7.48
CA SER A 137 -18.30 -2.21 -8.85
C SER A 137 -17.55 -0.93 -9.24
N ALA A 138 -16.94 -0.22 -8.30
CA ALA A 138 -16.21 1.02 -8.61
C ALA A 138 -15.11 0.75 -9.66
N GLY A 139 -15.15 1.48 -10.79
CA GLY A 139 -14.18 1.35 -11.88
C GLY A 139 -14.28 0.08 -12.73
N VAL A 140 -15.17 -0.85 -12.39
CA VAL A 140 -15.41 -2.07 -13.19
C VAL A 140 -16.10 -1.68 -14.51
N ASP A 141 -15.69 -2.34 -15.60
CA ASP A 141 -16.28 -2.10 -16.91
C ASP A 141 -17.79 -2.44 -16.91
N PRO A 142 -18.67 -1.47 -17.17
CA PRO A 142 -20.10 -1.73 -17.21
C PRO A 142 -20.55 -2.63 -18.37
N ALA A 143 -19.69 -2.83 -19.37
CA ALA A 143 -19.96 -3.73 -20.50
C ALA A 143 -19.67 -5.21 -20.17
N LEU A 144 -19.13 -5.51 -18.99
CA LEU A 144 -18.86 -6.89 -18.61
C LEU A 144 -20.15 -7.71 -18.51
N PRO A 145 -20.11 -8.98 -18.93
CA PRO A 145 -21.23 -9.88 -18.84
C PRO A 145 -21.79 -10.02 -17.42
N SER A 146 -23.08 -10.16 -17.31
CA SER A 146 -23.79 -10.44 -16.05
C SER A 146 -23.27 -11.73 -15.39
N PRO A 147 -23.53 -11.94 -14.09
CA PRO A 147 -23.16 -13.20 -13.43
C PRO A 147 -23.69 -14.45 -14.13
N ILE A 148 -24.91 -14.37 -14.68
CA ILE A 148 -25.54 -15.50 -15.39
C ILE A 148 -24.85 -15.79 -16.73
N GLU A 149 -24.52 -14.76 -17.50
CA GLU A 149 -23.76 -14.93 -18.75
C GLU A 149 -22.35 -15.51 -18.47
N ARG A 150 -21.72 -15.09 -17.38
CA ARG A 150 -20.43 -15.66 -16.95
C ARG A 150 -20.55 -17.12 -16.48
N MET A 151 -21.66 -17.53 -15.87
CA MET A 151 -21.93 -18.92 -15.58
C MET A 151 -22.05 -19.75 -16.87
N ASN A 152 -22.42 -19.12 -17.99
CA ASN A 152 -22.48 -19.72 -19.32
C ASN A 152 -21.19 -19.57 -20.14
N GLY A 153 -20.07 -19.21 -19.49
CA GLY A 153 -18.73 -19.18 -20.09
C GLY A 153 -18.28 -17.82 -20.64
N ALA A 154 -19.05 -16.74 -20.45
CA ALA A 154 -18.58 -15.40 -20.81
C ALA A 154 -17.39 -14.93 -19.95
N THR A 155 -16.53 -14.09 -20.51
CA THR A 155 -15.34 -13.58 -19.84
C THR A 155 -15.67 -12.72 -18.63
N ARG A 156 -14.75 -12.70 -17.67
CA ARG A 156 -14.74 -11.79 -16.53
C ARG A 156 -13.72 -10.66 -16.67
N GLU A 157 -12.89 -10.72 -17.69
CA GLU A 157 -11.82 -9.76 -17.95
C GLU A 157 -12.38 -8.60 -18.78
N ALA A 158 -11.95 -7.39 -18.47
CA ALA A 158 -12.29 -6.19 -19.21
C ALA A 158 -11.19 -5.87 -20.22
N ASP A 159 -11.60 -5.25 -21.32
CA ASP A 159 -10.70 -4.72 -22.33
C ASP A 159 -10.38 -3.22 -22.12
N GLY A 160 -9.40 -2.71 -22.84
CA GLY A 160 -9.14 -1.27 -22.95
C GLY A 160 -8.71 -0.58 -21.66
N GLY A 161 -8.03 -1.30 -20.76
CA GLY A 161 -7.46 -0.72 -19.55
C GLY A 161 -8.45 -0.49 -18.40
N ARG A 162 -9.67 -1.00 -18.51
CA ARG A 162 -10.66 -0.99 -17.43
C ARG A 162 -10.48 -2.16 -16.48
N PHE A 163 -11.14 -2.11 -15.32
CA PHE A 163 -11.13 -3.24 -14.39
C PHE A 163 -12.12 -4.33 -14.82
N GLY A 164 -11.67 -5.57 -14.69
CA GLY A 164 -12.51 -6.74 -14.62
C GLY A 164 -13.18 -6.89 -13.24
N ILE A 165 -13.77 -8.05 -13.03
CA ILE A 165 -14.41 -8.40 -11.75
C ILE A 165 -13.32 -8.74 -10.71
N GLY A 166 -13.47 -8.23 -9.50
CA GLY A 166 -12.61 -8.58 -8.37
C GLY A 166 -12.51 -10.10 -8.17
N THR A 167 -11.33 -10.57 -7.76
CA THR A 167 -11.02 -12.02 -7.70
C THR A 167 -10.82 -12.55 -6.29
N ARG A 168 -10.87 -11.67 -5.27
CA ARG A 168 -10.74 -12.10 -3.88
C ARG A 168 -11.94 -12.94 -3.46
N GLY A 169 -11.65 -14.17 -3.03
CA GLY A 169 -12.69 -15.10 -2.54
C GLY A 169 -13.12 -14.76 -1.11
N ARG A 170 -14.29 -15.27 -0.75
CA ARG A 170 -14.86 -15.21 0.61
C ARG A 170 -14.14 -16.16 1.56
N GLY A 171 -14.24 -15.92 2.89
CA GLY A 171 -13.77 -16.79 3.97
C GLY A 171 -12.78 -16.12 4.94
N SER A 172 -11.97 -15.15 4.46
CA SER A 172 -11.00 -14.44 5.30
C SER A 172 -11.59 -13.25 6.05
N GLU A 173 -12.80 -12.82 5.75
CA GLU A 173 -13.48 -11.72 6.43
C GLU A 173 -13.74 -12.01 7.91
N SER A 174 -13.99 -13.28 8.27
CA SER A 174 -14.23 -13.69 9.66
C SER A 174 -12.99 -13.53 10.56
N THR A 175 -11.79 -13.60 10.00
CA THR A 175 -10.52 -13.41 10.73
C THR A 175 -10.03 -11.96 10.67
N ALA A 176 -10.31 -11.24 9.59
CA ALA A 176 -9.86 -9.87 9.40
C ALA A 176 -10.77 -8.82 10.08
N ALA A 177 -12.10 -9.02 10.03
CA ALA A 177 -13.07 -8.08 10.58
C ALA A 177 -12.89 -7.78 12.08
N PRO A 178 -12.60 -8.77 12.96
CA PRO A 178 -12.31 -8.50 14.37
C PRO A 178 -11.10 -7.58 14.58
N VAL A 179 -10.09 -7.65 13.72
CA VAL A 179 -8.93 -6.75 13.78
C VAL A 179 -9.35 -5.31 13.49
N TRP A 180 -10.24 -5.11 12.52
CA TRP A 180 -10.79 -3.79 12.20
C TRP A 180 -11.88 -3.33 13.20
N GLY A 181 -12.37 -4.24 14.05
CA GLY A 181 -13.43 -3.94 15.04
C GLY A 181 -14.82 -3.78 14.43
N ILE A 182 -15.10 -4.47 13.34
CA ILE A 182 -16.36 -4.43 12.57
C ILE A 182 -16.92 -5.83 12.31
N SER A 183 -18.13 -5.92 11.80
CA SER A 183 -18.70 -7.21 11.39
C SER A 183 -18.06 -7.75 10.10
N PRO A 184 -18.14 -9.07 9.84
CA PRO A 184 -17.69 -9.63 8.56
C PRO A 184 -18.40 -9.01 7.34
N GLU A 185 -19.67 -8.68 7.45
CA GLU A 185 -20.45 -8.03 6.39
C GLU A 185 -19.94 -6.63 6.12
N GLU A 186 -19.68 -5.84 7.17
CA GLU A 186 -19.10 -4.51 7.03
C GLU A 186 -17.68 -4.57 6.46
N TYR A 187 -16.89 -5.60 6.83
CA TYR A 187 -15.57 -5.80 6.25
C TYR A 187 -15.66 -6.05 4.74
N LEU A 188 -16.59 -6.88 4.27
CA LEU A 188 -16.81 -7.11 2.84
C LEU A 188 -17.09 -5.80 2.09
N GLU A 189 -17.86 -4.88 2.67
CA GLU A 189 -18.20 -3.59 2.06
C GLU A 189 -17.03 -2.59 2.08
N ARG A 190 -16.25 -2.55 3.16
CA ARG A 190 -15.21 -1.53 3.37
C ARG A 190 -13.83 -1.95 2.89
N CYS A 191 -13.58 -3.24 2.70
CA CYS A 191 -12.29 -3.74 2.26
C CYS A 191 -12.15 -3.62 0.74
N ASP A 192 -12.10 -2.39 0.26
CA ASP A 192 -11.94 -1.99 -1.14
C ASP A 192 -10.88 -0.89 -1.26
N PRO A 193 -10.11 -0.80 -2.35
CA PRO A 193 -9.03 0.18 -2.48
C PRO A 193 -9.51 1.63 -2.49
N TRP A 194 -8.91 2.43 -1.62
CA TRP A 194 -8.95 3.88 -1.70
C TRP A 194 -7.80 4.36 -2.61
N PRO A 195 -7.97 5.39 -3.48
CA PRO A 195 -9.14 6.26 -3.62
C PRO A 195 -10.21 5.78 -4.63
N LEU A 196 -10.03 4.63 -5.29
CA LEU A 196 -11.00 4.10 -6.27
C LEU A 196 -12.41 4.01 -5.68
N ASN A 197 -12.52 3.46 -4.49
CA ASN A 197 -13.72 3.55 -3.68
C ASN A 197 -13.49 4.61 -2.57
N PRO A 198 -14.17 5.76 -2.59
CA PRO A 198 -14.00 6.80 -1.56
C PRO A 198 -14.29 6.32 -0.13
N LYS A 199 -15.06 5.24 0.04
CA LYS A 199 -15.37 4.61 1.33
C LYS A 199 -14.46 3.42 1.65
N GLY A 200 -13.60 3.02 0.70
CA GLY A 200 -12.66 1.92 0.85
C GLY A 200 -11.61 2.19 1.93
N GLU A 201 -11.18 1.15 2.61
CA GLU A 201 -10.21 1.21 3.71
C GLU A 201 -8.90 0.47 3.40
N LEU A 202 -8.72 -0.03 2.16
CA LEU A 202 -7.45 -0.59 1.71
C LEU A 202 -6.56 0.50 1.11
N LEU A 203 -5.31 0.56 1.56
CA LEU A 203 -4.25 1.39 1.01
C LEU A 203 -3.34 0.51 0.15
N LEU A 204 -3.49 0.56 -1.16
CA LEU A 204 -2.65 -0.18 -2.09
C LEU A 204 -1.52 0.70 -2.61
N GLY A 205 -0.31 0.16 -2.64
CA GLY A 205 0.86 0.84 -3.18
C GLY A 205 1.56 0.01 -4.25
N VAL A 206 2.41 0.67 -5.03
CA VAL A 206 3.31 0.04 -6.00
C VAL A 206 4.73 0.55 -5.82
N LYS A 207 5.72 -0.31 -6.05
CA LYS A 207 7.13 0.03 -6.05
C LYS A 207 7.67 -0.08 -7.48
N LEU A 208 8.16 1.04 -8.02
CA LEU A 208 8.82 1.10 -9.33
C LEU A 208 10.33 1.06 -9.08
N GLU A 209 10.97 -0.04 -9.43
CA GLU A 209 12.34 -0.31 -9.04
C GLU A 209 13.14 -1.07 -10.09
N SER A 210 12.67 -1.00 -11.34
CA SER A 210 13.36 -1.48 -12.51
C SER A 210 13.36 -0.42 -13.62
N PRO A 211 14.26 -0.49 -14.60
CA PRO A 211 14.20 0.38 -15.79
C PRO A 211 12.86 0.31 -16.52
N GLU A 212 12.25 -0.88 -16.59
CA GLU A 212 10.94 -1.13 -17.20
C GLU A 212 9.82 -0.43 -16.43
N GLY A 213 9.82 -0.53 -15.09
CA GLY A 213 8.88 0.15 -14.23
C GLY A 213 8.96 1.67 -14.36
N VAL A 214 10.18 2.23 -14.43
CA VAL A 214 10.39 3.65 -14.69
C VAL A 214 9.95 4.05 -16.09
N ALA A 215 10.22 3.24 -17.11
CA ALA A 215 9.80 3.50 -18.49
C ALA A 215 8.29 3.54 -18.65
N ASN A 216 7.56 2.70 -17.91
CA ASN A 216 6.11 2.55 -18.00
C ASN A 216 5.36 3.29 -16.89
N CYS A 217 6.02 4.17 -16.11
CA CYS A 217 5.45 4.77 -14.91
C CYS A 217 4.17 5.57 -15.16
N ASP A 218 4.03 6.21 -16.30
CA ASP A 218 2.85 7.00 -16.65
C ASP A 218 1.60 6.11 -16.74
N GLU A 219 1.70 4.97 -17.43
CA GLU A 219 0.61 4.00 -17.57
C GLU A 219 0.33 3.26 -16.25
N ILE A 220 1.36 2.89 -15.51
CA ILE A 220 1.28 2.22 -14.21
C ILE A 220 0.52 3.11 -13.22
N LEU A 221 0.93 4.36 -13.10
CA LEU A 221 0.38 5.28 -12.11
C LEU A 221 -1.00 5.84 -12.51
N ALA A 222 -1.38 5.72 -13.79
CA ALA A 222 -2.74 6.01 -14.25
C ALA A 222 -3.77 4.95 -13.84
N VAL A 223 -3.35 3.76 -13.35
CA VAL A 223 -4.28 2.73 -12.87
C VAL A 223 -4.99 3.21 -11.60
N PRO A 224 -6.32 3.31 -11.59
CA PRO A 224 -7.06 3.77 -10.41
C PRO A 224 -6.91 2.81 -9.23
N GLY A 225 -6.97 3.34 -8.00
CA GLY A 225 -6.94 2.53 -6.77
C GLY A 225 -5.57 2.47 -6.10
N LEU A 226 -4.58 3.14 -6.66
CA LEU A 226 -3.28 3.31 -6.00
C LEU A 226 -3.37 4.44 -4.97
N GLY A 227 -3.08 4.11 -3.72
CA GLY A 227 -3.02 5.06 -2.61
C GLY A 227 -1.64 5.68 -2.43
N PHE A 228 -0.58 5.06 -2.96
CA PHE A 228 0.78 5.61 -2.99
C PHE A 228 1.67 4.84 -3.98
N ALA A 229 2.83 5.44 -4.30
CA ALA A 229 3.87 4.79 -5.09
C ALA A 229 5.26 5.16 -4.58
N GLU A 230 6.19 4.24 -4.73
CA GLU A 230 7.60 4.38 -4.34
C GLU A 230 8.51 4.21 -5.56
N LEU A 231 9.59 4.99 -5.62
CA LEU A 231 10.75 4.62 -6.41
C LEU A 231 11.69 3.81 -5.50
N GLY A 232 11.84 2.50 -5.75
CA GLY A 232 12.72 1.62 -4.96
C GLY A 232 14.20 1.84 -5.29
N PRO A 233 14.97 2.59 -4.48
CA PRO A 233 16.35 2.96 -4.85
C PRO A 233 17.32 1.79 -4.76
N GLY A 234 16.99 0.74 -4.02
CA GLY A 234 17.83 -0.45 -3.88
C GLY A 234 17.91 -1.24 -5.18
N ASP A 235 16.79 -1.76 -5.62
CA ASP A 235 16.72 -2.64 -6.78
C ASP A 235 16.91 -1.87 -8.10
N LEU A 236 16.35 -0.67 -8.21
CA LEU A 236 16.67 0.18 -9.38
C LEU A 236 18.16 0.49 -9.45
N GLY A 237 18.81 0.82 -8.33
CA GLY A 237 20.25 1.04 -8.29
C GLY A 237 21.04 -0.19 -8.74
N LEU A 238 20.63 -1.37 -8.26
CA LEU A 238 21.25 -2.64 -8.67
C LEU A 238 21.05 -2.91 -10.17
N ALA A 239 19.86 -2.69 -10.71
CA ALA A 239 19.55 -2.82 -12.13
C ALA A 239 20.37 -1.85 -13.01
N LEU A 240 20.69 -0.66 -12.49
CA LEU A 240 21.57 0.33 -13.13
C LEU A 240 23.07 0.05 -12.92
N GLY A 241 23.43 -1.04 -12.22
CA GLY A 241 24.82 -1.48 -12.03
C GLY A 241 25.50 -0.95 -10.75
N TYR A 242 24.79 -0.28 -9.88
CA TYR A 242 25.30 0.17 -8.58
C TYR A 242 25.30 -0.98 -7.57
N ARG A 243 26.48 -1.29 -7.00
CA ARG A 243 26.59 -2.34 -5.96
C ARG A 243 26.18 -1.86 -4.57
N ALA A 244 26.31 -0.56 -4.30
CA ALA A 244 25.83 0.07 -3.09
C ALA A 244 24.52 0.79 -3.39
N VAL A 245 23.58 0.74 -2.45
CA VAL A 245 22.29 1.44 -2.60
C VAL A 245 22.53 2.94 -2.77
N PRO A 246 22.14 3.54 -3.90
CA PRO A 246 22.27 4.97 -4.10
C PRO A 246 21.44 5.75 -3.08
N ARG A 247 21.98 6.86 -2.59
CA ARG A 247 21.34 7.75 -1.61
C ARG A 247 21.31 9.18 -2.13
N ASP A 248 20.44 10.00 -1.57
CA ASP A 248 20.41 11.43 -1.87
C ASP A 248 21.73 12.11 -1.36
N PRO A 249 22.44 12.87 -2.22
CA PRO A 249 22.11 13.20 -3.61
C PRO A 249 22.33 12.04 -4.60
N TYR A 250 21.27 11.64 -5.27
CA TYR A 250 21.31 10.52 -6.22
C TYR A 250 22.28 10.78 -7.40
N PRO A 251 22.81 9.69 -8.03
CA PRO A 251 23.46 9.76 -9.34
C PRO A 251 22.51 10.34 -10.41
N PRO A 252 23.04 10.85 -11.54
CA PRO A 252 22.23 11.50 -12.56
C PRO A 252 21.04 10.65 -13.05
N GLU A 253 21.24 9.36 -13.35
CA GLU A 253 20.22 8.45 -13.85
C GLU A 253 19.10 8.22 -12.81
N MET A 254 19.47 8.12 -11.55
CA MET A 254 18.51 7.99 -10.44
C MET A 254 17.72 9.28 -10.20
N LYS A 255 18.36 10.44 -10.40
CA LYS A 255 17.66 11.74 -10.34
C LYS A 255 16.63 11.87 -11.45
N GLU A 256 16.98 11.45 -12.65
CA GLU A 256 16.08 11.44 -13.81
C GLU A 256 14.91 10.48 -13.57
N ALA A 257 15.18 9.25 -13.13
CA ALA A 257 14.15 8.27 -12.77
C ALA A 257 13.21 8.81 -11.69
N ARG A 258 13.76 9.38 -10.62
CA ARG A 258 12.96 10.02 -9.56
C ARG A 258 12.07 11.14 -10.11
N ALA A 259 12.64 12.03 -10.92
CA ALA A 259 11.89 13.15 -11.48
C ALA A 259 10.73 12.68 -12.35
N ARG A 260 10.96 11.66 -13.17
CA ARG A 260 9.94 11.06 -14.04
C ARG A 260 8.81 10.40 -13.24
N VAL A 261 9.14 9.49 -12.32
CA VAL A 261 8.14 8.81 -11.49
C VAL A 261 7.37 9.80 -10.62
N PHE A 262 8.07 10.79 -10.02
CA PHE A 262 7.43 11.82 -9.22
C PHE A 262 6.46 12.69 -10.04
N ALA A 263 6.83 13.04 -11.29
CA ALA A 263 5.93 13.78 -12.19
C ALA A 263 4.67 12.98 -12.51
N ALA A 264 4.81 11.69 -12.85
CA ALA A 264 3.68 10.79 -13.12
C ALA A 264 2.79 10.60 -11.86
N CYS A 265 3.38 10.51 -10.66
CA CYS A 265 2.63 10.50 -9.40
C CYS A 265 1.78 11.76 -9.23
N ARG A 266 2.35 12.93 -9.51
CA ARG A 266 1.64 14.22 -9.39
C ARG A 266 0.49 14.33 -10.39
N GLU A 267 0.71 13.93 -11.64
CA GLU A 267 -0.31 13.96 -12.70
C GLU A 267 -1.51 13.09 -12.33
N ASN A 268 -1.25 11.90 -11.80
CA ASN A 268 -2.28 10.93 -11.41
C ASN A 268 -2.76 11.08 -9.96
N ARG A 269 -2.27 12.08 -9.22
CA ARG A 269 -2.61 12.34 -7.80
C ARG A 269 -2.32 11.16 -6.89
N VAL A 270 -1.31 10.37 -7.21
CA VAL A 270 -0.81 9.28 -6.38
C VAL A 270 0.22 9.84 -5.40
N PRO A 271 0.04 9.70 -4.08
CA PRO A 271 1.03 10.09 -3.09
C PRO A 271 2.39 9.41 -3.34
N PHE A 272 3.46 10.21 -3.41
CA PHE A 272 4.80 9.68 -3.61
C PHE A 272 5.46 9.34 -2.28
N LEU A 273 6.10 8.17 -2.22
CA LEU A 273 6.88 7.70 -1.09
C LEU A 273 8.36 7.95 -1.35
N GLU A 274 9.02 8.58 -0.38
CA GLU A 274 10.47 8.83 -0.42
C GLU A 274 11.08 8.78 0.99
N THR A 275 12.34 8.35 1.07
CA THR A 275 13.11 8.42 2.31
C THR A 275 13.48 9.86 2.62
N CYS A 276 13.20 10.29 3.84
CA CYS A 276 13.51 11.64 4.31
C CYS A 276 14.33 11.62 5.60
N SER A 277 15.08 12.70 5.81
CA SER A 277 15.82 12.97 7.03
C SER A 277 15.32 14.25 7.71
N PRO A 278 15.71 14.53 8.97
CA PRO A 278 15.38 15.79 9.63
C PRO A 278 15.80 17.04 8.83
N GLU A 279 16.88 16.92 8.06
CA GLU A 279 17.46 18.03 7.29
C GLU A 279 16.68 18.35 6.03
N ASN A 280 16.03 17.35 5.39
CA ASN A 280 15.37 17.54 4.10
C ASN A 280 13.83 17.43 4.14
N ILE A 281 13.24 16.97 5.25
CA ILE A 281 11.79 16.70 5.34
C ILE A 281 10.92 17.90 4.95
N VAL A 282 11.27 19.11 5.38
CA VAL A 282 10.50 20.32 5.06
C VAL A 282 10.46 20.55 3.55
N ALA A 283 11.63 20.52 2.90
CA ALA A 283 11.71 20.69 1.45
C ALA A 283 10.92 19.61 0.69
N LYS A 284 10.99 18.34 1.14
CA LYS A 284 10.25 17.23 0.53
C LYS A 284 8.72 17.38 0.69
N LEU A 285 8.27 17.87 1.83
CA LEU A 285 6.84 18.17 2.04
C LEU A 285 6.35 19.32 1.14
N ASP A 286 7.18 20.35 0.94
CA ASP A 286 6.89 21.46 0.05
C ASP A 286 6.87 21.02 -1.42
N GLU A 287 7.69 20.03 -1.82
CA GLU A 287 7.61 19.34 -3.11
C GLU A 287 6.33 18.50 -3.27
N ARG A 288 5.56 18.25 -2.22
CA ARG A 288 4.38 17.37 -2.20
C ARG A 288 4.67 15.89 -2.05
N VAL A 289 5.80 15.49 -1.49
CA VAL A 289 5.98 14.12 -0.99
C VAL A 289 5.02 13.91 0.19
N ARG A 290 4.28 12.80 0.20
CA ARG A 290 3.21 12.56 1.20
C ARG A 290 3.33 11.25 1.94
N VAL A 291 4.20 10.33 1.51
CA VAL A 291 4.53 9.12 2.24
C VAL A 291 6.00 9.14 2.57
N ILE A 292 6.34 9.10 3.84
CA ILE A 292 7.69 9.36 4.32
C ILE A 292 8.28 8.09 4.93
N ALA A 293 9.29 7.57 4.27
CA ALA A 293 10.18 6.59 4.87
C ALA A 293 11.16 7.32 5.78
N GLY A 294 11.12 7.02 7.04
CA GLY A 294 12.06 7.60 7.99
C GLY A 294 12.20 6.69 9.19
N HIS A 295 13.41 6.23 9.42
CA HIS A 295 13.69 5.40 10.59
C HIS A 295 13.82 6.22 11.88
N ARG A 296 13.54 7.53 11.82
CA ARG A 296 13.69 8.47 12.94
C ARG A 296 12.38 9.19 13.24
N GLU A 297 11.93 9.07 14.46
CA GLU A 297 10.78 9.83 14.97
C GLU A 297 10.96 11.35 14.81
N GLU A 298 12.21 11.83 14.93
CA GLU A 298 12.56 13.24 14.76
C GLU A 298 12.12 13.81 13.41
N THR A 299 12.31 13.06 12.30
CA THR A 299 11.82 13.45 10.97
C THR A 299 10.31 13.66 10.97
N ALA A 300 9.57 12.76 11.63
CA ALA A 300 8.12 12.87 11.74
C ALA A 300 7.67 14.05 12.59
N ILE A 301 8.37 14.34 13.69
CA ILE A 301 8.09 15.48 14.56
C ILE A 301 8.21 16.80 13.78
N ILE A 302 9.33 16.97 13.06
CA ILE A 302 9.59 18.18 12.24
C ILE A 302 8.53 18.33 11.15
N GLY A 303 8.24 17.26 10.41
CA GLY A 303 7.29 17.32 9.30
C GLY A 303 5.86 17.55 9.76
N ARG A 304 5.42 16.93 10.85
CA ARG A 304 4.10 17.16 11.45
C ARG A 304 3.94 18.61 11.91
N ALA A 305 4.95 19.17 12.53
CA ALA A 305 4.97 20.58 12.96
C ALA A 305 4.87 21.52 11.75
N HIS A 306 5.63 21.26 10.68
CA HIS A 306 5.58 22.03 9.44
C HIS A 306 4.18 22.02 8.81
N GLN A 307 3.55 20.87 8.75
CA GLN A 307 2.18 20.72 8.21
C GLN A 307 1.06 21.12 9.20
N LYS A 308 1.40 21.57 10.40
CA LYS A 308 0.44 21.94 11.46
C LYS A 308 -0.57 20.81 11.75
N ARG A 309 -0.08 19.58 11.81
CA ARG A 309 -0.93 18.42 12.05
C ARG A 309 -1.63 18.52 13.40
N THR A 310 -2.95 18.27 13.41
CA THR A 310 -3.77 18.25 14.61
C THR A 310 -4.10 16.84 15.11
N MET A 311 -4.07 15.84 14.23
CA MET A 311 -4.32 14.45 14.63
C MET A 311 -3.15 13.95 15.49
N PRO A 312 -3.40 13.49 16.72
CA PRO A 312 -2.36 12.93 17.58
C PRO A 312 -1.83 11.61 17.04
N VAL A 313 -0.63 11.25 17.50
CA VAL A 313 0.03 9.98 17.11
C VAL A 313 -0.18 8.96 18.21
#